data_2aa80ec5920cc466ccc3b9cd9d569737
#
_entry.id   2aa80ec5920cc466ccc3b9cd9d569737
#
_cell.length_a   1.000
_cell.length_b   1.000
_cell.length_c   1.000
_cell.angle_alpha   90.00
_cell.angle_beta   90.00
_cell.angle_gamma   90.00
#
_symmetry.space_group_name_H-M   'P 1'
#
loop_
_entity.id
_entity.type
_entity.pdbx_description
1 polymer ?
#
loop_
_entity_poly.entity_id
_entity_poly.type
_entity_poly.pdbx_seq_one_letter_code
_entity_poly.pdbx_strand_id
1 'polypeptide(L)'
;MERALKMEKAFQKMSAQPQALPESKEPLALPVRLKGSAKEKRQLTHIINEMCKSDAGMSVIETALDNDYTFLFDKSIGATYGYADSGEEVCALNPNYPAADLITTIAHELRHVQQFETEIYEECDPYSANVKSNLMLTRAMEADAEAYGCLVSWELKEQGAPDAWNTFKADFPEVAKPFEKALSESGDVNEARTAAFMGWFDNLHRRDSYDAGYVETMSRIKADKTLKNYKPERFIEEICQAGGDAYFTQDYKIIGSDKCVSVSPDTKKALKEIFDRRAAEGKKPDASLNKLPVVAAPVEEKPAAKSQEAKAAAVEAKQESARAAIMQKRAQKDAASMIALRARAAKLSR
;
A
#
# COMPACT_ATOMS: atom_id res chain seq x y z
N MET A 1 15.77 -28.02 10.74
CA MET A 1 14.55 -28.66 11.27
C MET A 1 14.15 -28.11 12.64
N GLU A 2 15.01 -28.11 13.66
CA GLU A 2 14.66 -27.65 15.01
C GLU A 2 14.30 -26.14 15.13
N ARG A 3 14.94 -25.28 14.32
CA ARG A 3 14.67 -23.83 14.28
C ARG A 3 13.33 -23.50 13.62
N ALA A 4 12.96 -24.24 12.56
CA ALA A 4 11.65 -24.12 11.90
C ALA A 4 10.52 -24.58 12.83
N LEU A 5 10.73 -25.67 13.57
CA LEU A 5 9.76 -26.19 14.56
C LEU A 5 9.60 -25.23 15.76
N LYS A 6 10.65 -24.50 16.15
CA LYS A 6 10.57 -23.44 17.17
C LYS A 6 9.82 -22.20 16.67
N MET A 7 10.01 -21.81 15.42
CA MET A 7 9.26 -20.69 14.80
C MET A 7 7.79 -21.08 14.61
N GLU A 8 7.50 -22.28 14.14
CA GLU A 8 6.14 -22.79 13.99
C GLU A 8 5.42 -22.89 15.33
N LYS A 9 6.10 -23.35 16.40
CA LYS A 9 5.55 -23.35 17.76
C LYS A 9 5.38 -21.94 18.33
N ALA A 10 6.26 -20.98 17.99
CA ALA A 10 6.10 -19.58 18.37
C ALA A 10 4.91 -18.96 17.62
N PHE A 11 4.74 -19.25 16.34
CA PHE A 11 3.61 -18.79 15.51
C PHE A 11 2.29 -19.42 15.98
N GLN A 12 2.27 -20.75 16.26
CA GLN A 12 1.11 -21.42 16.84
C GLN A 12 0.78 -20.91 18.26
N LYS A 13 1.79 -20.48 19.02
CA LYS A 13 1.59 -19.89 20.36
C LYS A 13 1.05 -18.45 20.27
N MET A 14 1.37 -17.70 19.22
CA MET A 14 0.80 -16.39 18.94
C MET A 14 -0.62 -16.50 18.35
N SER A 15 -0.92 -17.54 17.57
CA SER A 15 -2.26 -17.79 17.01
C SER A 15 -3.21 -18.49 17.99
N ALA A 16 -2.74 -18.88 19.17
CA ALA A 16 -3.50 -19.77 20.07
C ALA A 16 -4.58 -19.06 20.92
N GLN A 17 -4.59 -17.74 21.01
CA GLN A 17 -5.74 -16.96 21.50
C GLN A 17 -5.66 -15.53 20.92
N PRO A 18 -6.69 -15.03 20.24
CA PRO A 18 -6.71 -13.61 19.85
C PRO A 18 -6.59 -12.80 21.14
N GLN A 19 -5.48 -12.08 21.28
CA GLN A 19 -5.28 -11.18 22.38
C GLN A 19 -6.36 -10.12 22.32
N ALA A 20 -7.16 -9.99 23.39
CA ALA A 20 -8.22 -8.99 23.40
C ALA A 20 -7.62 -7.60 23.16
N LEU A 21 -8.08 -6.91 22.13
CA LEU A 21 -7.63 -5.56 21.83
C LEU A 21 -7.89 -4.65 23.05
N PRO A 22 -6.92 -3.81 23.43
CA PRO A 22 -7.09 -2.85 24.50
C PRO A 22 -8.21 -1.85 24.20
N GLU A 23 -8.84 -1.33 25.25
CA GLU A 23 -9.92 -0.37 25.15
C GLU A 23 -9.48 0.97 25.76
N SER A 24 -9.69 2.08 25.07
CA SER A 24 -9.48 3.40 25.64
C SER A 24 -10.67 3.85 26.46
N LYS A 25 -10.40 4.54 27.58
CA LYS A 25 -11.37 5.33 28.33
C LYS A 25 -11.29 6.81 27.98
N GLU A 26 -10.21 7.21 27.33
CA GLU A 26 -9.99 8.58 26.88
C GLU A 26 -10.82 8.85 25.60
N PRO A 27 -11.22 10.09 25.36
CA PRO A 27 -11.85 10.49 24.10
C PRO A 27 -10.88 10.31 22.93
N LEU A 28 -11.41 10.31 21.72
CA LEU A 28 -10.60 10.37 20.51
C LEU A 28 -9.72 11.63 20.48
N ALA A 29 -8.46 11.48 20.09
CA ALA A 29 -7.55 12.60 19.86
C ALA A 29 -8.04 13.51 18.72
N LEU A 30 -8.61 12.92 17.67
CA LEU A 30 -9.24 13.60 16.54
C LEU A 30 -10.67 13.06 16.34
N PRO A 31 -11.66 13.88 15.92
CA PRO A 31 -13.06 13.50 15.86
C PRO A 31 -13.44 12.68 14.63
N VAL A 32 -12.65 11.64 14.33
CA VAL A 32 -12.93 10.71 13.21
C VAL A 32 -14.18 9.87 13.46
N ARG A 33 -14.77 9.37 12.41
CA ARG A 33 -15.96 8.52 12.49
C ARG A 33 -15.61 7.09 12.87
N LEU A 34 -16.32 6.53 13.86
CA LEU A 34 -16.18 5.13 14.26
C LEU A 34 -17.50 4.39 14.10
N LYS A 35 -17.46 3.20 13.47
CA LYS A 35 -18.61 2.30 13.32
C LYS A 35 -18.35 0.99 14.07
N GLY A 36 -19.38 0.49 14.75
CA GLY A 36 -19.34 -0.76 15.49
C GLY A 36 -20.03 -0.66 16.85
N SER A 37 -19.92 -1.73 17.64
CA SER A 37 -20.40 -1.78 19.03
C SER A 37 -19.63 -0.82 19.93
N ALA A 38 -20.15 -0.52 21.11
CA ALA A 38 -19.47 0.34 22.07
C ALA A 38 -18.06 -0.19 22.45
N LYS A 39 -17.88 -1.52 22.51
CA LYS A 39 -16.58 -2.14 22.76
C LYS A 39 -15.63 -1.90 21.59
N GLU A 40 -16.06 -2.18 20.37
CA GLU A 40 -15.24 -1.99 19.16
C GLU A 40 -14.83 -0.53 19.00
N LYS A 41 -15.73 0.40 19.25
CA LYS A 41 -15.39 1.84 19.23
C LYS A 41 -14.32 2.21 20.25
N ARG A 42 -14.36 1.69 21.48
CA ARG A 42 -13.29 1.92 22.45
C ARG A 42 -11.96 1.31 22.06
N GLN A 43 -11.97 0.15 21.40
CA GLN A 43 -10.76 -0.48 20.85
C GLN A 43 -10.17 0.33 19.69
N LEU A 44 -11.00 0.78 18.76
CA LEU A 44 -10.58 1.69 17.69
C LEU A 44 -10.04 3.01 18.24
N THR A 45 -10.72 3.58 19.26
CA THR A 45 -10.26 4.80 19.94
C THR A 45 -8.85 4.59 20.52
N HIS A 46 -8.58 3.44 21.14
CA HIS A 46 -7.23 3.14 21.66
C HIS A 46 -6.19 3.14 20.55
N ILE A 47 -6.44 2.41 19.46
CA ILE A 47 -5.49 2.28 18.34
C ILE A 47 -5.22 3.66 17.70
N ILE A 48 -6.26 4.45 17.46
CA ILE A 48 -6.15 5.79 16.86
C ILE A 48 -5.41 6.74 17.80
N ASN A 49 -5.72 6.74 19.07
CA ASN A 49 -5.04 7.60 20.06
C ASN A 49 -3.56 7.24 20.21
N GLU A 50 -3.20 5.94 20.17
CA GLU A 50 -1.80 5.53 20.16
C GLU A 50 -1.10 6.04 18.89
N MET A 51 -1.73 5.90 17.74
CA MET A 51 -1.18 6.36 16.47
C MET A 51 -0.97 7.89 16.43
N CYS A 52 -1.91 8.65 17.00
CA CYS A 52 -1.81 10.12 17.09
C CYS A 52 -0.72 10.64 18.03
N LYS A 53 0.01 9.78 18.73
CA LYS A 53 1.22 10.17 19.45
C LYS A 53 2.41 10.40 18.49
N SER A 54 2.41 9.82 17.32
CA SER A 54 3.37 10.04 16.24
C SER A 54 2.92 11.21 15.37
N ASP A 55 3.82 12.12 14.98
CA ASP A 55 3.50 13.24 14.10
C ASP A 55 3.05 12.73 12.72
N ALA A 56 3.74 11.74 12.17
CA ALA A 56 3.35 11.08 10.94
C ALA A 56 1.99 10.36 11.09
N GLY A 57 1.77 9.69 12.22
CA GLY A 57 0.49 9.04 12.52
C GLY A 57 -0.66 10.04 12.63
N MET A 58 -0.44 11.17 13.28
CA MET A 58 -1.41 12.27 13.36
C MET A 58 -1.79 12.75 11.95
N SER A 59 -0.79 13.00 11.10
CA SER A 59 -1.00 13.50 9.73
C SER A 59 -1.91 12.60 8.88
N VAL A 60 -1.74 11.27 8.91
CA VAL A 60 -2.63 10.39 8.13
C VAL A 60 -4.02 10.26 8.75
N ILE A 61 -4.17 10.39 10.07
CA ILE A 61 -5.49 10.46 10.71
C ILE A 61 -6.21 11.77 10.34
N GLU A 62 -5.50 12.90 10.26
CA GLU A 62 -6.04 14.17 9.75
C GLU A 62 -6.52 14.01 8.30
N THR A 63 -5.74 13.34 7.43
CA THR A 63 -6.18 13.02 6.07
C THR A 63 -7.48 12.20 6.06
N ALA A 64 -7.58 11.20 6.94
CA ALA A 64 -8.81 10.41 7.05
C ALA A 64 -10.00 11.24 7.55
N LEU A 65 -9.76 12.19 8.45
CA LEU A 65 -10.77 13.13 8.94
C LEU A 65 -11.25 14.07 7.81
N ASP A 66 -10.32 14.66 7.06
CA ASP A 66 -10.63 15.61 5.99
C ASP A 66 -11.38 14.94 4.82
N ASN A 67 -11.17 13.64 4.63
CA ASN A 67 -11.85 12.82 3.63
C ASN A 67 -13.02 12.00 4.17
N ASP A 68 -13.53 12.33 5.37
CA ASP A 68 -14.74 11.73 5.97
C ASP A 68 -14.66 10.21 6.20
N TYR A 69 -13.45 9.62 6.30
CA TYR A 69 -13.29 8.19 6.48
C TYR A 69 -13.89 7.69 7.80
N THR A 70 -14.51 6.51 7.71
CA THR A 70 -15.09 5.80 8.85
C THR A 70 -14.22 4.59 9.21
N PHE A 71 -13.73 4.51 10.44
CA PHE A 71 -13.00 3.36 10.94
C PHE A 71 -13.95 2.29 11.49
N LEU A 72 -13.68 1.04 11.14
CA LEU A 72 -14.46 -0.10 11.60
C LEU A 72 -13.60 -1.37 11.68
N PHE A 73 -14.11 -2.37 12.41
CA PHE A 73 -13.57 -3.73 12.34
C PHE A 73 -14.35 -4.58 11.34
N ASP A 74 -13.61 -5.30 10.48
CA ASP A 74 -14.17 -6.27 9.55
C ASP A 74 -13.51 -7.65 9.75
N LYS A 75 -14.27 -8.60 10.26
CA LYS A 75 -13.84 -10.00 10.48
C LYS A 75 -13.87 -10.85 9.21
N SER A 76 -14.50 -10.35 8.15
CA SER A 76 -14.69 -11.10 6.91
C SER A 76 -13.47 -11.07 5.97
N ILE A 77 -12.49 -10.20 6.27
CA ILE A 77 -11.31 -9.97 5.41
C ILE A 77 -10.23 -11.07 5.50
N GLY A 78 -10.53 -12.18 6.19
CA GLY A 78 -9.68 -13.37 6.23
C GLY A 78 -8.35 -13.14 6.93
N ALA A 79 -7.24 -13.31 6.22
CA ALA A 79 -5.88 -13.14 6.74
C ALA A 79 -5.31 -11.72 6.48
N THR A 80 -6.07 -10.83 5.88
CA THR A 80 -5.65 -9.44 5.66
C THR A 80 -5.73 -8.65 6.97
N TYR A 81 -4.76 -7.78 7.22
CA TYR A 81 -4.71 -6.93 8.42
C TYR A 81 -5.76 -5.82 8.39
N GLY A 82 -5.97 -5.23 7.21
CA GLY A 82 -6.93 -4.15 6.99
C GLY A 82 -6.97 -3.72 5.54
N TYR A 83 -7.77 -2.70 5.25
CA TYR A 83 -7.81 -2.03 3.95
C TYR A 83 -8.41 -0.64 4.09
N ALA A 84 -8.08 0.27 3.18
CA ALA A 84 -8.82 1.50 2.95
C ALA A 84 -9.60 1.42 1.63
N ASP A 85 -10.87 1.80 1.67
CA ASP A 85 -11.73 1.89 0.48
C ASP A 85 -12.15 3.34 0.28
N SER A 86 -11.61 3.99 -0.76
CA SER A 86 -11.89 5.39 -1.09
C SER A 86 -13.28 5.60 -1.71
N GLY A 87 -13.94 4.54 -2.18
CA GLY A 87 -15.30 4.62 -2.72
C GLY A 87 -16.38 4.59 -1.65
N GLU A 88 -16.11 3.88 -0.56
CA GLU A 88 -17.00 3.79 0.61
C GLU A 88 -16.51 4.69 1.77
N GLU A 89 -15.34 5.32 1.63
CA GLU A 89 -14.70 6.16 2.64
C GLU A 89 -14.53 5.42 3.97
N VAL A 90 -14.03 4.19 3.91
CA VAL A 90 -13.80 3.35 5.08
C VAL A 90 -12.36 2.93 5.22
N CYS A 91 -11.87 2.88 6.47
CA CYS A 91 -10.66 2.17 6.86
C CYS A 91 -11.09 1.00 7.76
N ALA A 92 -10.98 -0.21 7.22
CA ALA A 92 -11.41 -1.44 7.90
C ALA A 92 -10.22 -2.23 8.41
N LEU A 93 -10.30 -2.70 9.65
CA LEU A 93 -9.25 -3.43 10.35
C LEU A 93 -9.71 -4.82 10.76
N ASN A 94 -8.81 -5.78 10.74
CA ASN A 94 -9.08 -7.13 11.21
C ASN A 94 -8.85 -7.23 12.73
N PRO A 95 -9.89 -7.38 13.56
CA PRO A 95 -9.74 -7.41 15.01
C PRO A 95 -9.05 -8.68 15.56
N ASN A 96 -8.66 -9.61 14.69
CA ASN A 96 -7.91 -10.80 15.08
C ASN A 96 -6.40 -10.55 15.21
N TYR A 97 -5.92 -9.37 14.81
CA TYR A 97 -4.52 -8.97 14.93
C TYR A 97 -4.28 -8.04 16.13
N PRO A 98 -3.08 -8.05 16.70
CA PRO A 98 -2.68 -7.15 17.78
C PRO A 98 -2.79 -5.67 17.41
N ALA A 99 -2.99 -4.81 18.39
CA ALA A 99 -3.07 -3.36 18.17
C ALA A 99 -1.80 -2.79 17.50
N ALA A 100 -0.63 -3.34 17.81
CA ALA A 100 0.64 -2.95 17.19
C ALA A 100 0.64 -3.13 15.66
N ASP A 101 0.13 -4.28 15.18
CA ASP A 101 0.00 -4.55 13.74
C ASP A 101 -1.03 -3.63 13.09
N LEU A 102 -2.15 -3.38 13.79
CA LEU A 102 -3.22 -2.54 13.27
C LEU A 102 -2.82 -1.06 13.17
N ILE A 103 -1.93 -0.58 14.04
CA ILE A 103 -1.34 0.77 13.95
C ILE A 103 -0.56 0.92 12.64
N THR A 104 0.34 -0.01 12.35
CA THR A 104 1.15 0.04 11.13
C THR A 104 0.30 -0.14 9.88
N THR A 105 -0.74 -0.99 9.96
CA THR A 105 -1.72 -1.18 8.89
C THR A 105 -2.48 0.13 8.59
N ILE A 106 -2.99 0.83 9.61
CA ILE A 106 -3.65 2.13 9.40
C ILE A 106 -2.70 3.12 8.73
N ALA A 107 -1.45 3.19 9.19
CA ALA A 107 -0.46 4.10 8.62
C ALA A 107 -0.23 3.82 7.13
N HIS A 108 -0.10 2.55 6.75
CA HIS A 108 0.04 2.09 5.37
C HIS A 108 -1.20 2.43 4.53
N GLU A 109 -2.38 2.04 4.98
CA GLU A 109 -3.62 2.22 4.23
C GLU A 109 -4.00 3.71 4.05
N LEU A 110 -3.84 4.51 5.09
CA LEU A 110 -4.12 5.95 4.99
C LEU A 110 -3.04 6.69 4.20
N ARG A 111 -1.82 6.14 4.12
CA ARG A 111 -0.83 6.68 3.18
C ARG A 111 -1.28 6.53 1.74
N HIS A 112 -1.94 5.43 1.38
CA HIS A 112 -2.57 5.29 0.07
C HIS A 112 -3.66 6.34 -0.17
N VAL A 113 -4.44 6.69 0.87
CA VAL A 113 -5.41 7.80 0.74
C VAL A 113 -4.70 9.11 0.38
N GLN A 114 -3.59 9.45 1.04
CA GLN A 114 -2.79 10.64 0.68
C GLN A 114 -2.26 10.58 -0.75
N GLN A 115 -1.80 9.41 -1.19
CA GLN A 115 -1.30 9.22 -2.57
C GLN A 115 -2.42 9.41 -3.62
N PHE A 116 -3.65 9.03 -3.30
CA PHE A 116 -4.80 9.18 -4.19
C PHE A 116 -5.26 10.63 -4.34
N GLU A 117 -4.94 11.50 -3.38
CA GLU A 117 -5.22 12.94 -3.45
C GLU A 117 -4.19 13.70 -4.30
N THR A 118 -3.11 13.05 -4.75
CA THR A 118 -2.08 13.70 -5.59
C THR A 118 -2.54 13.78 -7.05
N GLU A 119 -2.15 14.85 -7.75
CA GLU A 119 -2.44 15.02 -9.18
C GLU A 119 -1.88 13.87 -10.02
N ILE A 120 -0.79 13.26 -9.57
CA ILE A 120 -0.14 12.15 -10.28
C ILE A 120 -1.05 10.96 -10.50
N TYR A 121 -1.97 10.70 -9.57
CA TYR A 121 -2.89 9.58 -9.69
C TYR A 121 -3.92 9.80 -10.80
N GLU A 122 -4.31 11.06 -11.05
CA GLU A 122 -5.17 11.43 -12.17
C GLU A 122 -4.42 11.39 -13.51
N GLU A 123 -3.15 11.81 -13.52
CA GLU A 123 -2.35 11.90 -14.74
C GLU A 123 -1.74 10.56 -15.18
N CYS A 124 -1.32 9.75 -14.22
CA CYS A 124 -0.71 8.43 -14.46
C CYS A 124 -1.76 7.31 -14.41
N ASP A 125 -2.80 7.40 -15.27
CA ASP A 125 -3.81 6.35 -15.41
C ASP A 125 -3.14 4.97 -15.69
N PRO A 126 -3.18 4.01 -14.72
CA PRO A 126 -2.55 2.70 -14.87
C PRO A 126 -3.14 1.91 -16.03
N TYR A 127 -4.40 2.17 -16.42
CA TYR A 127 -5.05 1.51 -17.55
C TYR A 127 -4.58 2.02 -18.92
N SER A 128 -3.86 3.12 -18.96
CA SER A 128 -3.23 3.65 -20.17
C SER A 128 -1.69 3.56 -20.16
N ALA A 129 -1.09 3.11 -19.06
CA ALA A 129 0.35 2.94 -18.90
C ALA A 129 0.86 1.62 -19.51
N ASN A 130 2.11 1.62 -20.00
CA ASN A 130 2.78 0.37 -20.36
C ASN A 130 3.16 -0.42 -19.10
N VAL A 131 3.48 -1.72 -19.25
CA VAL A 131 3.78 -2.62 -18.12
C VAL A 131 4.89 -2.08 -17.23
N LYS A 132 5.97 -1.56 -17.80
CA LYS A 132 7.10 -1.04 -17.01
C LYS A 132 6.64 0.16 -16.15
N SER A 133 5.89 1.08 -16.73
CA SER A 133 5.37 2.25 -16.01
C SER A 133 4.37 1.87 -14.91
N ASN A 134 3.52 0.87 -15.19
CA ASN A 134 2.61 0.31 -14.19
C ASN A 134 3.37 -0.25 -12.99
N LEU A 135 4.36 -1.13 -13.23
CA LEU A 135 5.17 -1.71 -12.16
C LEU A 135 5.93 -0.63 -11.36
N MET A 136 6.47 0.38 -12.03
CA MET A 136 7.15 1.48 -11.34
C MET A 136 6.20 2.24 -10.42
N LEU A 137 5.03 2.62 -10.92
CA LEU A 137 4.04 3.40 -10.18
C LEU A 137 3.48 2.62 -8.98
N THR A 138 2.94 1.43 -9.23
CA THR A 138 2.29 0.62 -8.19
C THR A 138 3.26 0.20 -7.10
N ARG A 139 4.46 -0.25 -7.48
CA ARG A 139 5.49 -0.64 -6.49
C ARG A 139 6.04 0.57 -5.73
N ALA A 140 6.13 1.75 -6.34
CA ALA A 140 6.53 2.97 -5.63
C ALA A 140 5.49 3.38 -4.59
N MET A 141 4.20 3.24 -4.91
CA MET A 141 3.12 3.51 -3.95
C MET A 141 3.19 2.57 -2.75
N GLU A 142 3.39 1.27 -2.97
CA GLU A 142 3.53 0.29 -1.88
C GLU A 142 4.79 0.53 -1.05
N ALA A 143 5.93 0.82 -1.71
CA ALA A 143 7.18 1.09 -1.02
C ALA A 143 7.12 2.36 -0.16
N ASP A 144 6.42 3.41 -0.62
CA ASP A 144 6.19 4.63 0.15
C ASP A 144 5.23 4.38 1.32
N ALA A 145 4.14 3.65 1.11
CA ALA A 145 3.19 3.32 2.18
C ALA A 145 3.86 2.47 3.28
N GLU A 146 4.72 1.52 2.90
CA GLU A 146 5.48 0.71 3.87
C GLU A 146 6.55 1.54 4.60
N ALA A 147 7.27 2.44 3.88
CA ALA A 147 8.21 3.35 4.50
C ALA A 147 7.51 4.34 5.46
N TYR A 148 6.27 4.67 5.20
CA TYR A 148 5.46 5.50 6.08
C TYR A 148 5.05 4.75 7.35
N GLY A 149 4.60 3.50 7.23
CA GLY A 149 4.34 2.62 8.39
C GLY A 149 5.59 2.42 9.25
N CYS A 150 6.77 2.32 8.62
CA CYS A 150 8.07 2.28 9.29
C CYS A 150 8.32 3.56 10.11
N LEU A 151 8.10 4.74 9.52
CA LEU A 151 8.27 6.02 10.20
C LEU A 151 7.34 6.15 11.42
N VAL A 152 6.04 5.89 11.24
CA VAL A 152 5.06 5.96 12.34
C VAL A 152 5.47 5.04 13.50
N SER A 153 5.83 3.81 13.20
CA SER A 153 6.26 2.87 14.24
C SER A 153 7.55 3.27 14.94
N TRP A 154 8.48 3.88 14.22
CA TRP A 154 9.71 4.44 14.80
C TRP A 154 9.42 5.65 15.71
N GLU A 155 8.62 6.61 15.27
CA GLU A 155 8.24 7.77 16.09
C GLU A 155 7.54 7.34 17.38
N LEU A 156 6.65 6.34 17.34
CA LEU A 156 6.02 5.78 18.53
C LEU A 156 7.03 5.17 19.50
N LYS A 157 8.03 4.46 18.98
CA LYS A 157 9.13 3.91 19.81
C LYS A 157 9.90 5.02 20.51
N GLU A 158 10.23 6.10 19.82
CA GLU A 158 10.95 7.26 20.40
C GLU A 158 10.10 7.95 21.50
N GLN A 159 8.79 7.81 21.44
CA GLN A 159 7.85 8.30 22.45
C GLN A 159 7.58 7.30 23.59
N GLY A 160 8.33 6.20 23.64
CA GLY A 160 8.22 5.18 24.69
C GLY A 160 7.14 4.11 24.45
N ALA A 161 6.56 4.02 23.24
CA ALA A 161 5.61 3.01 22.82
C ALA A 161 6.22 2.07 21.75
N PRO A 162 7.15 1.15 22.11
CA PRO A 162 7.96 0.42 21.15
C PRO A 162 7.26 -0.77 20.47
N ASP A 163 6.03 -1.12 20.85
CA ASP A 163 5.38 -2.36 20.41
C ASP A 163 5.17 -2.38 18.89
N ALA A 164 4.68 -1.30 18.31
CA ALA A 164 4.49 -1.18 16.87
C ALA A 164 5.82 -1.30 16.10
N TRP A 165 6.90 -0.69 16.60
CA TRP A 165 8.22 -0.82 16.02
C TRP A 165 8.79 -2.25 16.11
N ASN A 166 8.64 -2.90 17.26
CA ASN A 166 9.14 -4.25 17.45
C ASN A 166 8.46 -5.24 16.51
N THR A 167 7.15 -5.11 16.35
CA THR A 167 6.36 -5.91 15.41
C THR A 167 6.75 -5.60 13.96
N PHE A 168 6.75 -4.32 13.58
CA PHE A 168 7.14 -3.90 12.24
C PHE A 168 8.54 -4.41 11.86
N LYS A 169 9.51 -4.26 12.75
CA LYS A 169 10.88 -4.73 12.51
C LYS A 169 11.00 -6.26 12.38
N ALA A 170 10.11 -7.00 13.02
CA ALA A 170 10.07 -8.45 12.89
C ALA A 170 9.46 -8.89 11.55
N ASP A 171 8.42 -8.21 11.10
CA ASP A 171 7.65 -8.57 9.91
C ASP A 171 8.25 -7.98 8.62
N PHE A 172 8.88 -6.79 8.72
CA PHE A 172 9.47 -6.04 7.60
C PHE A 172 10.95 -5.70 7.83
N PRO A 173 11.80 -6.69 8.12
CA PRO A 173 13.21 -6.43 8.43
C PRO A 173 13.99 -5.80 7.29
N GLU A 174 13.58 -6.02 6.04
CA GLU A 174 14.15 -5.43 4.83
C GLU A 174 13.84 -3.93 4.68
N VAL A 175 12.80 -3.44 5.37
CA VAL A 175 12.44 -2.02 5.42
C VAL A 175 13.01 -1.37 6.67
N ALA A 176 12.83 -1.99 7.84
CA ALA A 176 13.21 -1.43 9.13
C ALA A 176 14.74 -1.32 9.33
N LYS A 177 15.52 -2.32 8.90
CA LYS A 177 16.98 -2.29 9.07
C LYS A 177 17.68 -1.19 8.26
N PRO A 178 17.36 -0.99 6.96
CA PRO A 178 17.88 0.14 6.21
C PRO A 178 17.48 1.49 6.81
N PHE A 179 16.25 1.63 7.31
CA PHE A 179 15.79 2.82 8.02
C PHE A 179 16.66 3.12 9.24
N GLU A 180 16.78 2.16 10.19
CA GLU A 180 17.60 2.33 11.40
C GLU A 180 19.06 2.69 11.05
N LYS A 181 19.61 2.00 10.05
CA LYS A 181 20.99 2.23 9.64
C LYS A 181 21.18 3.65 9.12
N ALA A 182 20.40 4.07 8.15
CA ALA A 182 20.50 5.39 7.54
C ALA A 182 20.29 6.49 8.61
N LEU A 183 19.27 6.34 9.46
CA LEU A 183 19.02 7.30 10.55
C LEU A 183 20.20 7.39 11.54
N SER A 184 20.81 6.26 11.89
CA SER A 184 21.97 6.25 12.80
C SER A 184 23.23 6.86 12.18
N GLU A 185 23.39 6.79 10.86
CA GLU A 185 24.55 7.28 10.13
C GLU A 185 24.45 8.79 9.82
N SER A 186 23.28 9.26 9.42
CA SER A 186 23.07 10.65 8.97
C SER A 186 22.32 11.54 9.96
N GLY A 187 21.47 10.96 10.80
CA GLY A 187 20.50 11.70 11.61
C GLY A 187 19.35 12.30 10.79
N ASP A 188 19.29 12.04 9.48
CA ASP A 188 18.29 12.59 8.57
C ASP A 188 17.13 11.57 8.35
N VAL A 189 15.93 11.98 8.75
CA VAL A 189 14.71 11.16 8.60
C VAL A 189 14.35 10.94 7.13
N ASN A 190 14.63 11.86 6.23
CA ASN A 190 14.35 11.72 4.82
C ASN A 190 15.29 10.69 4.17
N GLU A 191 16.57 10.68 4.55
CA GLU A 191 17.49 9.61 4.14
C GLU A 191 17.05 8.25 4.68
N ALA A 192 16.61 8.19 5.94
CA ALA A 192 16.10 6.97 6.55
C ALA A 192 14.83 6.45 5.84
N ARG A 193 13.87 7.33 5.52
CA ARG A 193 12.66 6.97 4.76
C ARG A 193 13.00 6.50 3.35
N THR A 194 13.96 7.17 2.68
CA THR A 194 14.44 6.74 1.37
C THR A 194 15.08 5.35 1.43
N ALA A 195 15.85 5.06 2.47
CA ALA A 195 16.45 3.75 2.69
C ALA A 195 15.38 2.66 2.96
N ALA A 196 14.34 2.98 3.73
CA ALA A 196 13.19 2.11 3.97
C ALA A 196 12.44 1.81 2.66
N PHE A 197 12.11 2.84 1.90
CA PHE A 197 11.48 2.74 0.58
C PHE A 197 12.27 1.81 -0.35
N MET A 198 13.58 1.99 -0.44
CA MET A 198 14.45 1.16 -1.27
C MET A 198 14.60 -0.26 -0.75
N GLY A 199 14.49 -0.46 0.56
CA GLY A 199 14.48 -1.76 1.23
C GLY A 199 13.28 -2.62 0.86
N TRP A 200 12.11 -2.03 0.61
CA TRP A 200 10.92 -2.75 0.16
C TRP A 200 11.19 -3.63 -1.08
N PHE A 201 12.02 -3.14 -2.00
CA PHE A 201 12.38 -3.87 -3.22
C PHE A 201 13.29 -5.08 -3.00
N ASP A 202 13.86 -5.26 -1.82
CA ASP A 202 14.76 -6.38 -1.52
C ASP A 202 14.00 -7.66 -1.13
N ASN A 203 12.72 -7.59 -0.78
CA ASN A 203 11.87 -8.74 -0.55
C ASN A 203 11.16 -9.19 -1.85
N LEU A 204 11.82 -10.06 -2.62
CA LEU A 204 11.27 -10.55 -3.88
C LEU A 204 9.96 -11.32 -3.70
N HIS A 205 9.80 -12.05 -2.61
CA HIS A 205 8.59 -12.84 -2.36
C HIS A 205 7.38 -11.94 -2.11
N ARG A 206 7.55 -10.90 -1.27
CA ARG A 206 6.50 -9.91 -1.03
C ARG A 206 6.15 -9.17 -2.31
N ARG A 207 7.15 -8.71 -3.06
CA ARG A 207 6.95 -8.06 -4.35
C ARG A 207 6.14 -8.91 -5.33
N ASP A 208 6.46 -10.22 -5.43
CA ASP A 208 5.72 -11.14 -6.29
C ASP A 208 4.25 -11.31 -5.86
N SER A 209 3.94 -11.25 -4.56
CA SER A 209 2.55 -11.32 -4.07
C SER A 209 1.74 -10.09 -4.49
N TYR A 210 2.32 -8.89 -4.43
CA TYR A 210 1.71 -7.66 -4.97
C TYR A 210 1.56 -7.72 -6.49
N ASP A 211 2.60 -8.17 -7.20
CA ASP A 211 2.59 -8.29 -8.66
C ASP A 211 1.45 -9.18 -9.16
N ALA A 212 1.04 -10.21 -8.42
CA ALA A 212 -0.09 -11.06 -8.78
C ALA A 212 -1.40 -10.26 -8.90
N GLY A 213 -1.64 -9.29 -8.01
CA GLY A 213 -2.75 -8.34 -8.09
C GLY A 213 -2.62 -7.40 -9.28
N TYR A 214 -1.43 -6.88 -9.50
CA TYR A 214 -1.17 -5.95 -10.62
C TYR A 214 -1.33 -6.61 -11.98
N VAL A 215 -0.95 -7.90 -12.12
CA VAL A 215 -1.19 -8.67 -13.35
C VAL A 215 -2.68 -8.69 -13.69
N GLU A 216 -3.56 -8.87 -12.72
CA GLU A 216 -5.01 -8.81 -12.95
C GLU A 216 -5.46 -7.41 -13.39
N THR A 217 -4.97 -6.36 -12.74
CA THR A 217 -5.25 -4.98 -13.13
C THR A 217 -4.76 -4.68 -14.54
N MET A 218 -3.54 -5.12 -14.90
CA MET A 218 -2.99 -4.95 -16.24
C MET A 218 -3.79 -5.70 -17.33
N SER A 219 -4.52 -6.75 -16.96
CA SER A 219 -5.43 -7.43 -17.91
C SER A 219 -6.56 -6.52 -18.41
N ARG A 220 -6.86 -5.46 -17.67
CA ARG A 220 -7.91 -4.46 -17.95
C ARG A 220 -7.41 -3.21 -18.67
N ILE A 221 -6.09 -3.13 -18.98
CA ILE A 221 -5.51 -2.00 -19.71
C ILE A 221 -6.29 -1.75 -21.00
N LYS A 222 -6.65 -0.49 -21.24
CA LYS A 222 -7.41 -0.06 -22.42
C LYS A 222 -6.65 -0.42 -23.70
N ALA A 223 -7.29 -1.18 -24.53
CA ALA A 223 -6.67 -1.89 -25.63
C ALA A 223 -6.52 -1.10 -26.91
N ASP A 224 -7.30 -0.05 -27.04
CA ASP A 224 -7.44 0.81 -28.23
C ASP A 224 -6.46 1.98 -28.23
N LYS A 225 -5.75 2.23 -27.12
CA LYS A 225 -4.83 3.34 -26.97
C LYS A 225 -3.37 2.91 -27.08
N THR A 226 -2.53 3.81 -27.56
CA THR A 226 -1.07 3.68 -27.41
C THR A 226 -0.75 3.81 -25.92
N LEU A 227 -0.09 2.79 -25.36
CA LEU A 227 0.29 2.78 -23.96
C LEU A 227 1.34 3.86 -23.67
N LYS A 228 1.11 4.62 -22.63
CA LYS A 228 1.99 5.70 -22.19
C LYS A 228 3.21 5.14 -21.48
N ASN A 229 4.34 5.82 -21.65
CA ASN A 229 5.56 5.55 -20.92
C ASN A 229 5.82 6.70 -19.95
N TYR A 230 5.61 6.45 -18.67
CA TYR A 230 5.88 7.45 -17.63
C TYR A 230 7.33 7.35 -17.15
N LYS A 231 7.90 8.49 -16.80
CA LYS A 231 9.24 8.56 -16.21
C LYS A 231 9.13 8.59 -14.69
N PRO A 232 10.10 8.01 -13.95
CA PRO A 232 10.11 8.04 -12.49
C PRO A 232 9.96 9.46 -11.91
N GLU A 233 10.63 10.43 -12.52
CA GLU A 233 10.61 11.83 -12.09
C GLU A 233 9.20 12.43 -12.08
N ARG A 234 8.28 11.84 -12.87
CA ARG A 234 6.91 12.36 -12.96
C ARG A 234 6.05 11.99 -11.74
N PHE A 235 6.39 10.92 -11.02
CA PHE A 235 5.53 10.45 -9.94
C PHE A 235 6.23 10.30 -8.57
N ILE A 236 7.55 10.10 -8.51
CA ILE A 236 8.24 9.91 -7.21
C ILE A 236 8.17 11.17 -6.36
N GLU A 237 8.31 12.33 -6.96
CA GLU A 237 8.25 13.63 -6.27
C GLU A 237 6.89 13.83 -5.58
N GLU A 238 5.81 13.43 -6.20
CA GLU A 238 4.46 13.57 -5.62
C GLU A 238 4.10 12.42 -4.67
N ILE A 239 4.47 11.17 -4.99
CA ILE A 239 4.21 10.01 -4.12
C ILE A 239 5.00 10.13 -2.82
N CYS A 240 6.28 10.50 -2.89
CA CYS A 240 7.19 10.54 -1.75
C CYS A 240 7.19 11.88 -0.99
N GLN A 241 6.04 12.54 -0.84
CA GLN A 241 5.95 13.81 -0.13
C GLN A 241 5.95 13.68 1.39
N ALA A 242 6.54 14.69 2.05
CA ALA A 242 6.50 14.90 3.49
C ALA A 242 6.38 16.39 3.76
N GLY A 243 5.22 16.84 4.26
CA GLY A 243 4.99 18.26 4.56
C GLY A 243 5.06 19.21 3.35
N GLY A 244 4.78 18.69 2.15
CA GLY A 244 4.79 19.45 0.90
C GLY A 244 6.08 19.32 0.08
N ASP A 245 7.17 18.76 0.66
CA ASP A 245 8.43 18.49 -0.03
C ASP A 245 8.65 16.98 -0.19
N ALA A 246 9.33 16.60 -1.28
CA ALA A 246 9.69 15.19 -1.48
C ALA A 246 10.80 14.77 -0.52
N TYR A 247 10.56 13.69 0.23
CA TYR A 247 11.57 13.13 1.14
C TYR A 247 12.60 12.24 0.44
N PHE A 248 12.34 11.81 -0.79
CA PHE A 248 13.19 10.86 -1.50
C PHE A 248 14.52 11.52 -1.93
N THR A 249 15.63 11.08 -1.36
CA THR A 249 16.94 11.75 -1.49
C THR A 249 17.84 11.18 -2.58
N GLN A 250 17.43 10.09 -3.25
CA GLN A 250 18.20 9.48 -4.35
C GLN A 250 17.74 9.96 -5.73
N ASP A 251 18.50 9.65 -6.78
CA ASP A 251 18.07 9.92 -8.17
C ASP A 251 16.82 9.10 -8.47
N TYR A 252 15.72 9.75 -8.82
CA TYR A 252 14.43 9.15 -9.11
C TYR A 252 14.49 8.07 -10.20
N LYS A 253 15.49 8.12 -11.09
CA LYS A 253 15.72 7.10 -12.14
C LYS A 253 15.98 5.71 -11.59
N ILE A 254 16.40 5.59 -10.33
CA ILE A 254 16.63 4.29 -9.68
C ILE A 254 15.36 3.41 -9.71
N ILE A 255 14.17 4.01 -9.69
CA ILE A 255 12.89 3.27 -9.77
C ILE A 255 12.70 2.56 -11.10
N GLY A 256 13.34 3.04 -12.15
CA GLY A 256 13.37 2.38 -13.46
C GLY A 256 14.49 1.34 -13.63
N SER A 257 15.32 1.12 -12.60
CA SER A 257 16.43 0.16 -12.60
C SER A 257 15.95 -1.30 -12.54
N ASP A 258 16.82 -2.22 -12.89
CA ASP A 258 16.54 -3.67 -12.83
C ASP A 258 16.13 -4.12 -11.42
N LYS A 259 16.70 -3.53 -10.37
CA LYS A 259 16.30 -3.79 -8.98
C LYS A 259 14.81 -3.55 -8.79
N CYS A 260 14.28 -2.44 -9.30
CA CYS A 260 12.90 -2.02 -9.02
C CYS A 260 11.87 -2.59 -10.01
N VAL A 261 12.26 -2.88 -11.27
CA VAL A 261 11.31 -3.32 -12.30
C VAL A 261 11.42 -4.80 -12.66
N SER A 262 12.39 -5.56 -12.12
CA SER A 262 12.49 -7.00 -12.38
C SER A 262 11.25 -7.73 -11.85
N VAL A 263 10.86 -8.79 -12.54
CA VAL A 263 9.71 -9.63 -12.21
C VAL A 263 10.13 -11.09 -12.06
N SER A 264 9.33 -11.89 -11.38
CA SER A 264 9.53 -13.34 -11.33
C SER A 264 9.26 -13.98 -12.71
N PRO A 265 9.76 -15.20 -12.97
CA PRO A 265 9.41 -15.96 -14.17
C PRO A 265 7.91 -16.15 -14.33
N ASP A 266 7.18 -16.39 -13.22
CA ASP A 266 5.74 -16.62 -13.23
C ASP A 266 4.97 -15.34 -13.55
N THR A 267 5.33 -14.22 -12.94
CA THR A 267 4.78 -12.89 -13.28
C THR A 267 5.06 -12.54 -14.75
N LYS A 268 6.29 -12.79 -15.23
CA LYS A 268 6.64 -12.54 -16.64
C LYS A 268 5.78 -13.36 -17.59
N LYS A 269 5.56 -14.63 -17.28
CA LYS A 269 4.70 -15.54 -18.05
C LYS A 269 3.26 -15.05 -18.07
N ALA A 270 2.69 -14.71 -16.92
CA ALA A 270 1.31 -14.24 -16.80
C ALA A 270 1.09 -12.94 -17.60
N LEU A 271 2.01 -11.97 -17.49
CA LEU A 271 1.98 -10.73 -18.28
C LEU A 271 2.05 -11.04 -19.79
N LYS A 272 2.94 -11.95 -20.20
CA LYS A 272 3.05 -12.34 -21.61
C LYS A 272 1.75 -12.94 -22.13
N GLU A 273 1.10 -13.83 -21.41
CA GLU A 273 -0.17 -14.42 -21.79
C GLU A 273 -1.29 -13.38 -21.99
N ILE A 274 -1.32 -12.33 -21.12
CA ILE A 274 -2.26 -11.22 -21.27
C ILE A 274 -2.00 -10.47 -22.56
N PHE A 275 -0.77 -10.08 -22.82
CA PHE A 275 -0.42 -9.27 -23.98
C PHE A 275 -0.43 -10.04 -25.30
N ASP A 276 -0.16 -11.34 -25.29
CA ASP A 276 -0.34 -12.22 -26.46
C ASP A 276 -1.83 -12.32 -26.86
N ARG A 277 -2.73 -12.47 -25.90
CA ARG A 277 -4.19 -12.43 -26.16
C ARG A 277 -4.61 -11.08 -26.76
N ARG A 278 -4.11 -9.98 -26.21
CA ARG A 278 -4.37 -8.63 -26.72
C ARG A 278 -3.84 -8.44 -28.15
N ALA A 279 -2.66 -8.97 -28.46
CA ALA A 279 -2.11 -8.94 -29.82
C ALA A 279 -2.97 -9.74 -30.81
N ALA A 280 -3.50 -10.89 -30.39
CA ALA A 280 -4.44 -11.67 -31.20
C ALA A 280 -5.76 -10.93 -31.48
N GLU A 281 -6.15 -9.98 -30.63
CA GLU A 281 -7.28 -9.07 -30.81
C GLU A 281 -6.93 -7.83 -31.67
N GLY A 282 -5.75 -7.81 -32.29
CA GLY A 282 -5.30 -6.72 -33.16
C GLY A 282 -4.76 -5.48 -32.42
N LYS A 283 -4.44 -5.60 -31.14
CA LYS A 283 -3.93 -4.51 -30.31
C LYS A 283 -2.42 -4.44 -30.37
N LYS A 284 -1.85 -3.22 -30.23
CA LYS A 284 -0.40 -3.04 -30.28
C LYS A 284 0.29 -3.81 -29.13
N PRO A 285 1.41 -4.51 -29.42
CA PRO A 285 2.20 -5.17 -28.39
C PRO A 285 2.85 -4.13 -27.47
N ASP A 286 3.01 -4.49 -26.18
CA ASP A 286 3.78 -3.70 -25.24
C ASP A 286 5.29 -4.02 -25.35
N ALA A 287 6.03 -3.12 -25.98
CA ALA A 287 7.47 -3.28 -26.14
C ALA A 287 8.25 -3.26 -24.80
N SER A 288 7.67 -2.67 -23.74
CA SER A 288 8.31 -2.60 -22.41
C SER A 288 8.37 -3.97 -21.75
N LEU A 289 7.37 -4.83 -21.99
CA LEU A 289 7.30 -6.18 -21.43
C LEU A 289 8.54 -7.03 -21.77
N ASN A 290 9.01 -6.97 -23.03
CA ASN A 290 10.16 -7.75 -23.45
C ASN A 290 11.47 -7.32 -22.77
N LYS A 291 11.52 -6.07 -22.30
CA LYS A 291 12.70 -5.47 -21.66
C LYS A 291 12.72 -5.64 -20.14
N LEU A 292 11.64 -6.18 -19.53
CA LEU A 292 11.63 -6.41 -18.10
C LEU A 292 12.66 -7.48 -17.71
N PRO A 293 13.57 -7.18 -16.79
CA PRO A 293 14.50 -8.17 -16.25
C PRO A 293 13.72 -9.27 -15.50
N VAL A 294 14.25 -10.48 -15.51
CA VAL A 294 13.68 -11.61 -14.76
C VAL A 294 14.65 -12.00 -13.66
N VAL A 295 14.16 -12.01 -12.43
CA VAL A 295 14.92 -12.46 -11.26
C VAL A 295 14.14 -13.60 -10.62
N ALA A 296 14.77 -14.78 -10.56
CA ALA A 296 14.20 -15.89 -9.81
C ALA A 296 14.22 -15.53 -8.31
N ALA A 297 13.08 -15.64 -7.65
CA ALA A 297 13.07 -15.59 -6.20
C ALA A 297 14.00 -16.69 -5.67
N PRO A 298 14.74 -16.44 -4.57
CA PRO A 298 15.50 -17.48 -3.93
C PRO A 298 14.60 -18.68 -3.67
N VAL A 299 15.05 -19.87 -4.03
CA VAL A 299 14.33 -21.10 -3.73
C VAL A 299 14.37 -21.29 -2.21
N GLU A 300 13.39 -20.74 -1.50
CA GLU A 300 13.17 -21.07 -0.11
C GLU A 300 12.62 -22.50 -0.04
N GLU A 301 13.28 -23.35 0.74
CA GLU A 301 12.69 -24.62 1.14
C GLU A 301 11.34 -24.30 1.82
N LYS A 302 10.24 -24.78 1.24
CA LYS A 302 8.85 -24.51 1.65
C LYS A 302 8.65 -24.66 3.16
N PRO A 303 8.30 -23.60 3.89
CA PRO A 303 7.55 -23.76 5.13
C PRO A 303 6.07 -24.01 4.77
N ALA A 304 5.42 -24.87 5.54
CA ALA A 304 4.01 -25.24 5.30
C ALA A 304 2.96 -24.10 5.51
N ALA A 305 3.39 -22.88 5.78
CA ALA A 305 2.55 -21.69 5.98
C ALA A 305 2.02 -21.03 4.67
N LYS A 306 2.51 -21.45 3.51
CA LYS A 306 2.23 -20.81 2.19
C LYS A 306 0.75 -20.74 1.77
N SER A 307 -0.16 -21.45 2.42
CA SER A 307 -1.59 -21.43 2.03
C SER A 307 -2.34 -20.19 2.56
N GLN A 308 -1.86 -19.55 3.62
CA GLN A 308 -2.52 -18.39 4.23
C GLN A 308 -2.06 -17.07 3.60
N GLU A 309 -0.75 -16.91 3.36
CA GLU A 309 -0.20 -15.71 2.69
C GLU A 309 -0.65 -15.62 1.23
N ALA A 310 -0.68 -16.73 0.49
CA ALA A 310 -1.22 -16.75 -0.87
C ALA A 310 -2.73 -16.44 -0.92
N LYS A 311 -3.48 -16.81 0.12
CA LYS A 311 -4.89 -16.43 0.26
C LYS A 311 -5.05 -14.96 0.65
N ALA A 312 -4.18 -14.42 1.51
CA ALA A 312 -4.17 -13.01 1.86
C ALA A 312 -3.86 -12.15 0.64
N ALA A 313 -2.80 -12.46 -0.11
CA ALA A 313 -2.46 -11.78 -1.36
C ALA A 313 -3.58 -11.86 -2.42
N ALA A 314 -4.28 -13.00 -2.52
CA ALA A 314 -5.42 -13.13 -3.42
C ALA A 314 -6.65 -12.33 -2.97
N VAL A 315 -6.83 -12.12 -1.67
CA VAL A 315 -7.89 -11.25 -1.11
C VAL A 315 -7.53 -9.79 -1.34
N GLU A 316 -6.29 -9.39 -1.09
CA GLU A 316 -5.76 -8.04 -1.37
C GLU A 316 -5.89 -7.69 -2.86
N ALA A 317 -5.50 -8.62 -3.75
CA ALA A 317 -5.68 -8.47 -5.19
C ALA A 317 -7.16 -8.29 -5.60
N LYS A 318 -8.09 -9.01 -4.96
CA LYS A 318 -9.53 -8.81 -5.18
C LYS A 318 -10.02 -7.45 -4.69
N GLN A 319 -9.50 -6.98 -3.56
CA GLN A 319 -9.85 -5.67 -3.00
C GLN A 319 -9.28 -4.53 -3.84
N GLU A 320 -8.05 -4.66 -4.32
CA GLU A 320 -7.45 -3.69 -5.23
C GLU A 320 -8.18 -3.63 -6.59
N SER A 321 -8.65 -4.78 -7.08
CA SER A 321 -9.54 -4.86 -8.23
C SER A 321 -10.88 -4.17 -7.97
N ALA A 322 -11.45 -4.31 -6.78
CA ALA A 322 -12.65 -3.59 -6.36
C ALA A 322 -12.38 -2.08 -6.22
N ARG A 323 -11.24 -1.69 -5.60
CA ARG A 323 -10.77 -0.30 -5.51
C ARG A 323 -10.67 0.33 -6.91
N ALA A 324 -10.02 -0.36 -7.86
CA ALA A 324 -9.90 0.12 -9.24
C ALA A 324 -11.26 0.29 -9.93
N ALA A 325 -12.22 -0.62 -9.70
CA ALA A 325 -13.57 -0.50 -10.25
C ALA A 325 -14.36 0.67 -9.64
N ILE A 326 -14.15 0.96 -8.35
CA ILE A 326 -14.77 2.07 -7.62
C ILE A 326 -14.18 3.40 -8.08
N MET A 327 -12.86 3.49 -8.24
CA MET A 327 -12.18 4.67 -8.78
C MET A 327 -12.66 5.00 -10.20
N GLN A 328 -12.91 3.97 -11.02
CA GLN A 328 -13.49 4.18 -12.34
C GLN A 328 -14.91 4.73 -12.26
N LYS A 329 -15.73 4.30 -11.28
CA LYS A 329 -17.06 4.88 -11.05
C LYS A 329 -16.99 6.31 -10.53
N ARG A 330 -16.04 6.63 -9.63
CA ARG A 330 -15.82 8.00 -9.12
C ARG A 330 -15.41 8.93 -10.25
N ALA A 331 -14.41 8.57 -11.04
CA ALA A 331 -14.00 9.35 -12.22
C ALA A 331 -15.13 9.57 -13.22
N GLN A 332 -16.01 8.58 -13.40
CA GLN A 332 -17.22 8.75 -14.23
C GLN A 332 -18.23 9.70 -13.61
N LYS A 333 -18.42 9.66 -12.29
CA LYS A 333 -19.32 10.56 -11.53
C LYS A 333 -18.80 11.99 -11.54
N ASP A 334 -17.50 12.18 -11.37
CA ASP A 334 -16.84 13.49 -11.36
C ASP A 334 -16.86 14.11 -12.78
N ALA A 335 -16.60 13.33 -13.82
CA ALA A 335 -16.78 13.76 -15.20
C ALA A 335 -18.21 14.16 -15.50
N ALA A 336 -19.21 13.41 -15.03
CA ALA A 336 -20.62 13.76 -15.17
C ALA A 336 -20.98 15.03 -14.40
N SER A 337 -20.45 15.22 -13.19
CA SER A 337 -20.63 16.43 -12.37
C SER A 337 -19.99 17.65 -13.02
N MET A 338 -18.80 17.53 -13.60
CA MET A 338 -18.13 18.61 -14.34
C MET A 338 -18.90 18.99 -15.61
N ILE A 339 -19.46 18.02 -16.33
CA ILE A 339 -20.31 18.27 -17.49
C ILE A 339 -21.58 19.02 -17.07
N ALA A 340 -22.21 18.63 -15.95
CA ALA A 340 -23.40 19.29 -15.42
C ALA A 340 -23.10 20.72 -14.94
N LEU A 341 -21.94 20.96 -14.29
CA LEU A 341 -21.46 22.28 -13.88
C LEU A 341 -21.20 23.19 -15.09
N ARG A 342 -20.54 22.69 -16.14
CA ARG A 342 -20.30 23.43 -17.40
C ARG A 342 -21.61 23.76 -18.12
N ALA A 343 -22.57 22.84 -18.13
CA ALA A 343 -23.89 23.08 -18.70
C ALA A 343 -24.71 24.14 -17.90
N ARG A 344 -24.53 24.17 -16.56
CA ARG A 344 -25.14 25.19 -15.71
C ARG A 344 -24.50 26.57 -15.89
N ALA A 345 -23.18 26.66 -15.98
CA ALA A 345 -22.44 27.88 -16.25
C ALA A 345 -22.83 28.48 -17.63
N ALA A 346 -22.95 27.63 -18.66
CA ALA A 346 -23.36 28.04 -19.99
C ALA A 346 -24.83 28.54 -20.07
N LYS A 347 -25.70 28.13 -19.11
CA LYS A 347 -27.06 28.64 -18.98
C LYS A 347 -27.16 29.98 -18.23
N LEU A 348 -26.19 30.29 -17.40
CA LEU A 348 -26.13 31.55 -16.63
C LEU A 348 -25.43 32.68 -17.40
N SER A 349 -24.77 32.37 -18.52
CA SER A 349 -24.08 33.30 -19.39
C SER A 349 -24.92 33.71 -20.62
N ARG A 350 -26.18 33.30 -20.67
CA ARG A 350 -27.20 33.72 -21.64
C ARG A 350 -28.29 34.53 -20.95
#